data_b1ebb8fc2a760b52e0d1a141143f671b
#
_entry.id   b1ebb8fc2a760b52e0d1a141143f671b
#
_cell.length_a   1.000
_cell.length_b   1.000
_cell.length_c   1.000
_cell.angle_alpha   90.00
_cell.angle_beta   90.00
_cell.angle_gamma   90.00
#
_symmetry.space_group_name_H-M   'P 1'
#
loop_
_entity.id
_entity.type
_entity.pdbx_description
1 polymer ?
#
loop_
_entity_poly.entity_id
_entity_poly.type
_entity_poly.pdbx_seq_one_letter_code
_entity_poly.pdbx_strand_id
1 'polypeptide(L)' 'MENQNKNAADKVAANIAEERKHPIFEECEVMVAGKPAREHMLSMNGMYISGITDEQLKEMHEKLGKMLSGK' A
#
# COMPACT_ATOMS: atom_id res chain seq x y z
N MET A 1 10.29 -25.40 24.04
CA MET A 1 8.90 -25.29 23.70
C MET A 1 8.45 -23.84 23.70
N GLU A 2 8.55 -23.20 24.85
CA GLU A 2 8.19 -21.78 24.93
C GLU A 2 9.04 -20.92 24.01
N ASN A 3 10.33 -21.25 23.90
CA ASN A 3 11.23 -20.51 23.05
C ASN A 3 10.83 -20.59 21.58
N GLN A 4 10.34 -21.76 21.16
CA GLN A 4 9.91 -21.92 19.78
C GLN A 4 8.69 -21.08 19.47
N ASN A 5 7.71 -21.07 20.38
CA ASN A 5 6.51 -20.24 20.19
C ASN A 5 6.88 -18.76 20.18
N LYS A 6 7.76 -18.37 21.06
CA LYS A 6 8.21 -16.98 21.13
C LYS A 6 8.95 -16.59 19.86
N ASN A 7 9.82 -17.46 19.37
CA ASN A 7 10.55 -17.19 18.14
C ASN A 7 9.63 -17.08 16.95
N ALA A 8 8.60 -17.93 16.88
CA ALA A 8 7.63 -17.88 15.81
C ALA A 8 6.84 -16.55 15.84
N ALA A 9 6.45 -16.12 17.03
CA ALA A 9 5.75 -14.86 17.18
C ALA A 9 6.64 -13.68 16.78
N ASP A 10 7.90 -13.71 17.16
CA ASP A 10 8.85 -12.67 16.80
C ASP A 10 9.06 -12.61 15.29
N LYS A 11 9.16 -13.76 14.65
CA LYS A 11 9.31 -13.80 13.19
C LYS A 11 8.09 -13.27 12.48
N VAL A 12 6.90 -13.59 12.96
CA VAL A 12 5.66 -13.08 12.37
C VAL A 12 5.60 -11.57 12.54
N ALA A 13 5.92 -11.06 13.72
CA ALA A 13 5.92 -9.63 13.97
C ALA A 13 6.95 -8.91 13.09
N ALA A 14 8.13 -9.51 12.93
CA ALA A 14 9.18 -8.93 12.09
C ALA A 14 8.74 -8.90 10.62
N ASN A 15 8.09 -9.98 10.15
CA ASN A 15 7.60 -10.02 8.77
C ASN A 15 6.54 -8.97 8.53
N ILE A 16 5.63 -8.79 9.47
CA ILE A 16 4.59 -7.77 9.35
C ILE A 16 5.22 -6.38 9.30
N ALA A 17 6.19 -6.12 10.18
CA ALA A 17 6.87 -4.84 10.20
C ALA A 17 7.61 -4.59 8.89
N GLU A 18 8.24 -5.63 8.34
CA GLU A 18 8.96 -5.52 7.08
C GLU A 18 8.00 -5.25 5.93
N GLU A 19 6.86 -5.93 5.88
CA GLU A 19 5.87 -5.72 4.85
C GLU A 19 5.32 -4.30 4.85
N ARG A 20 5.17 -3.72 6.04
CA ARG A 20 4.66 -2.35 6.17
C ARG A 20 5.58 -1.30 5.56
N LYS A 21 6.84 -1.64 5.37
CA LYS A 21 7.81 -0.73 4.74
C LYS A 21 7.65 -0.67 3.23
N HIS A 22 7.04 -1.68 2.65
CA HIS A 22 6.87 -1.75 1.21
C HIS A 22 5.52 -1.18 0.81
N PRO A 23 5.46 -0.45 -0.30
CA PRO A 23 4.17 0.05 -0.78
C PRO A 23 3.31 -1.10 -1.28
N ILE A 24 2.09 -1.14 -0.80
CA ILE A 24 1.11 -2.14 -1.20
C ILE A 24 -0.03 -1.40 -1.87
N PHE A 25 -0.29 -1.74 -3.14
CA PHE A 25 -1.39 -1.16 -3.89
C PHE A 25 -2.49 -2.20 -4.05
N GLU A 26 -3.70 -1.79 -3.77
CA GLU A 26 -4.87 -2.62 -3.98
C GLU A 26 -5.88 -1.85 -4.80
N GLU A 27 -6.77 -2.56 -5.42
CA GLU A 27 -7.75 -1.99 -6.32
C GLU A 27 -9.13 -2.53 -5.95
N CYS A 28 -10.12 -1.65 -5.91
CA CYS A 28 -11.49 -2.08 -5.67
C CYS A 28 -12.44 -1.35 -6.60
N GLU A 29 -13.58 -1.98 -6.84
CA GLU A 29 -14.61 -1.41 -7.67
C GLU A 29 -15.68 -0.80 -6.76
N VAL A 30 -16.05 0.43 -7.04
CA VAL A 30 -17.05 1.16 -6.25
C VAL A 30 -18.09 1.73 -7.19
N MET A 31 -19.22 2.14 -6.64
CA MET A 31 -20.28 2.79 -7.42
C MET A 31 -20.29 4.27 -7.12
N VAL A 32 -20.12 5.07 -8.15
CA VAL A 32 -20.13 6.53 -8.04
C VAL A 32 -21.22 7.06 -8.96
N ALA A 33 -22.23 7.70 -8.38
CA ALA A 33 -23.37 8.22 -9.10
C ALA A 33 -24.05 7.17 -9.99
N GLY A 34 -24.15 5.94 -9.47
CA GLY A 34 -24.79 4.85 -10.19
C GLY A 34 -23.95 4.19 -11.25
N LYS A 35 -22.68 4.58 -11.39
CA LYS A 35 -21.79 4.00 -12.39
C LYS A 35 -20.61 3.31 -11.68
N PRO A 36 -20.13 2.19 -12.22
CA PRO A 36 -18.96 1.54 -11.65
C PRO A 36 -17.72 2.41 -11.86
N ALA A 37 -16.93 2.52 -10.82
CA ALA A 37 -15.67 3.25 -10.86
C ALA A 37 -14.62 2.42 -10.16
N ARG A 38 -13.36 2.69 -10.47
CA ARG A 38 -12.24 1.97 -9.90
C ARG A 38 -11.49 2.91 -8.98
N GLU A 39 -11.23 2.43 -7.77
CA GLU A 39 -10.43 3.17 -6.81
C GLU A 39 -9.26 2.33 -6.36
N HIS A 40 -8.17 2.98 -6.09
CA HIS A 40 -6.96 2.33 -5.63
C HIS A 40 -6.69 2.71 -4.19
N MET A 41 -6.01 1.81 -3.51
CA MET A 41 -5.62 1.99 -2.13
C MET A 41 -4.14 1.79 -2.02
N LEU A 42 -3.50 2.59 -1.19
CA LEU A 42 -2.06 2.51 -0.94
C LEU A 42 -1.84 2.37 0.55
N SER A 43 -1.00 1.41 0.91
CA SER A 43 -0.61 1.19 2.29
C SER A 43 0.92 1.12 2.36
N MET A 44 1.51 1.88 3.26
CA MET A 44 2.96 1.89 3.43
C MET A 44 3.30 2.59 4.74
N ASN A 45 4.29 2.04 5.46
CA ASN A 45 4.78 2.62 6.72
C ASN A 45 3.68 2.84 7.76
N GLY A 46 2.69 1.96 7.78
CA GLY A 46 1.58 2.10 8.73
C GLY A 46 0.54 3.14 8.34
N MET A 47 0.70 3.76 7.16
CA MET A 47 -0.27 4.70 6.63
C MET A 47 -1.15 4.01 5.60
N TYR A 48 -2.37 4.48 5.50
CA TYR A 48 -3.35 3.92 4.58
C TYR A 48 -4.09 5.06 3.89
N ILE A 49 -4.08 5.04 2.56
CA ILE A 49 -4.76 6.02 1.74
C ILE A 49 -5.70 5.28 0.81
N SER A 50 -6.97 5.67 0.82
CA SER A 50 -7.98 5.06 -0.04
C SER A 50 -8.63 6.11 -0.93
N GLY A 51 -9.39 5.65 -1.91
CA GLY A 51 -10.09 6.56 -2.79
C GLY A 51 -9.21 7.20 -3.85
N ILE A 52 -8.09 6.59 -4.17
CA ILE A 52 -7.19 7.11 -5.21
C ILE A 52 -7.78 6.78 -6.58
N THR A 53 -8.00 7.80 -7.39
CA THR A 53 -8.51 7.59 -8.75
C THR A 53 -7.38 7.22 -9.71
N ASP A 54 -7.75 6.73 -10.89
CA ASP A 54 -6.77 6.42 -11.92
C ASP A 54 -5.95 7.65 -12.30
N GLU A 55 -6.60 8.81 -12.37
CA GLU A 55 -5.92 10.06 -12.70
C GLU A 55 -4.92 10.44 -11.63
N GLN A 56 -5.30 10.28 -10.37
CA GLN A 56 -4.39 10.57 -9.25
C GLN A 56 -3.22 9.60 -9.24
N LEU A 57 -3.47 8.34 -9.54
CA LEU A 57 -2.41 7.34 -9.60
C LEU A 57 -1.42 7.69 -10.70
N LYS A 58 -1.92 8.13 -11.85
CA LYS A 58 -1.08 8.54 -12.96
C LYS A 58 -0.23 9.76 -12.59
N GLU A 59 -0.83 10.71 -11.92
CA GLU A 59 -0.11 11.90 -11.45
C GLU A 59 0.98 11.52 -10.45
N MET A 60 0.68 10.61 -9.55
CA MET A 60 1.67 10.09 -8.60
C MET A 60 2.84 9.46 -9.35
N HIS A 61 2.57 8.68 -10.36
CA HIS A 61 3.61 8.05 -11.16
C HIS A 61 4.52 9.08 -11.80
N GLU A 62 3.95 10.12 -12.37
CA GLU A 62 4.72 11.19 -12.99
C GLU A 62 5.60 11.92 -11.99
N LYS A 63 5.04 12.24 -10.84
CA LYS A 63 5.78 12.98 -9.80
C LYS A 63 6.89 12.12 -9.21
N LEU A 64 6.61 10.87 -8.97
CA LEU A 64 7.62 9.93 -8.47
C LEU A 64 8.75 9.77 -9.48
N GLY A 65 8.41 9.69 -10.75
CA GLY A 65 9.42 9.60 -11.80
C GLY A 65 10.33 10.81 -11.82
N LYS A 66 9.78 12.00 -11.66
CA LYS A 66 10.57 13.23 -11.61
C LYS A 66 11.49 13.25 -10.40
N MET A 67 10.98 12.79 -9.25
CA MET A 67 11.79 12.74 -8.04
C MET A 67 12.99 11.82 -8.22
N LEU A 68 12.79 10.69 -8.86
CA LEU A 68 13.85 9.70 -9.07
C LEU A 68 14.84 10.16 -10.12
N SER A 69 14.38 10.84 -11.17
CA SER A 69 15.26 11.28 -12.26
C SER A 69 15.91 12.64 -11.98
N GLY A 70 15.42 13.37 -11.01
CA GLY A 70 15.95 14.69 -10.67
C GLY A 70 17.22 14.67 -9.85
N LYS A 71 17.81 13.52 -9.65
CA LYS A 71 19.04 13.42 -8.86
C LYS A 71 20.28 13.35 -9.72
#